data_1c7e82d63d52c277d378073b8a67e9a2
#
_entry.id   1c7e82d63d52c277d378073b8a67e9a2
#
_cell.length_a   1.000
_cell.length_b   1.000
_cell.length_c   1.000
_cell.angle_alpha   90.00
_cell.angle_beta   90.00
_cell.angle_gamma   90.00
#
_symmetry.space_group_name_H-M   'P 1'
#
loop_
_entity.id
_entity.type
_entity.pdbx_description
1 polymer ?
#
loop_
_entity_poly.entity_id
_entity_poly.type
_entity_poly.pdbx_seq_one_letter_code
_entity_poly.pdbx_strand_id
1 'polypeptide(L)'
;MPKMPENIVIGAQVFRLVERSRKEDGMLSDGAYGYTLDQENLIVVDSETHLSKKRVTVVNEIMHAIRMINDSPIKPKKEDEFDDIEHYFISMWEGNLIKVFKDNPKLMKWIFEDE
;
A
#
# COMPACT_ATOMS: atom_id res chain seq x y z
N MET A 1 -5.79 -8.59 20.45
CA MET A 1 -5.70 -7.64 19.33
C MET A 1 -4.73 -8.17 18.28
N PRO A 2 -5.15 -8.21 17.01
CA PRO A 2 -4.24 -8.68 15.96
C PRO A 2 -3.08 -7.70 15.77
N LYS A 3 -1.91 -8.24 15.51
CA LYS A 3 -0.71 -7.45 15.23
C LYS A 3 -0.64 -7.08 13.76
N MET A 4 -0.06 -5.92 13.47
CA MET A 4 0.30 -5.56 12.12
C MET A 4 1.26 -6.63 11.55
N PRO A 5 0.98 -7.17 10.38
CA PRO A 5 1.88 -8.20 9.82
C PRO A 5 3.25 -7.62 9.46
N GLU A 6 4.28 -8.44 9.52
CA GLU A 6 5.64 -8.03 9.16
C GLU A 6 5.88 -8.09 7.66
N ASN A 7 5.11 -8.90 6.95
CA ASN A 7 5.26 -9.11 5.51
C ASN A 7 3.90 -9.09 4.83
N ILE A 8 3.89 -8.59 3.61
CA ILE A 8 2.70 -8.58 2.75
C ILE A 8 3.09 -9.18 1.41
N VAL A 9 2.35 -10.19 0.97
CA VAL A 9 2.51 -10.77 -0.37
C VAL A 9 1.71 -9.91 -1.36
N ILE A 10 2.37 -9.36 -2.35
CA ILE A 10 1.73 -8.55 -3.40
C ILE A 10 2.14 -9.13 -4.74
N GLY A 11 1.20 -9.81 -5.41
CA GLY A 11 1.52 -10.56 -6.62
C GLY A 11 2.53 -11.65 -6.33
N ALA A 12 3.64 -11.66 -7.05
CA ALA A 12 4.72 -12.63 -6.88
C ALA A 12 5.81 -12.14 -5.92
N GLN A 13 5.63 -10.98 -5.27
CA GLN A 13 6.66 -10.35 -4.45
C GLN A 13 6.21 -10.28 -2.99
N VAL A 14 7.19 -10.29 -2.09
CA VAL A 14 6.94 -10.12 -0.65
C VAL A 14 7.54 -8.79 -0.23
N PHE A 15 6.69 -7.92 0.32
CA PHE A 15 7.10 -6.63 0.88
C PHE A 15 7.19 -6.74 2.39
N ARG A 16 8.24 -6.15 2.97
CA ARG A 16 8.30 -5.95 4.42
C ARG A 16 7.44 -4.75 4.78
N LEU A 17 6.73 -4.86 5.89
CA LEU A 17 5.93 -3.78 6.45
C LEU A 17 6.54 -3.38 7.79
N VAL A 18 7.00 -2.14 7.91
CA VAL A 18 7.66 -1.65 9.12
C VAL A 18 7.05 -0.32 9.57
N GLU A 19 7.12 -0.08 10.88
CA GLU A 19 6.78 1.20 11.47
C GLU A 19 8.05 1.97 11.79
N ARG A 20 8.04 3.27 11.52
CA ARG A 20 9.14 4.17 11.91
C ARG A 20 8.55 5.47 12.41
N SER A 21 9.27 6.13 13.32
CA SER A 21 8.87 7.45 13.79
C SER A 21 9.39 8.53 12.83
N ARG A 22 8.76 9.68 12.86
CA ARG A 22 9.19 10.84 12.07
C ARG A 22 10.59 11.32 12.45
N LYS A 23 10.98 11.11 13.71
CA LYS A 23 12.31 11.47 14.16
C LYS A 23 13.40 10.60 13.54
N GLU A 24 13.08 9.32 13.28
CA GLU A 24 14.03 8.37 12.71
C GLU A 24 14.09 8.42 11.19
N ASP A 25 13.04 8.94 10.56
CA ASP A 25 12.87 8.80 9.11
C ASP A 25 12.52 10.15 8.48
N GLY A 26 13.47 10.70 7.73
CA GLY A 26 13.32 12.00 7.08
C GLY A 26 12.20 12.03 6.03
N MET A 27 11.88 10.91 5.41
CA MET A 27 10.80 10.85 4.43
C MET A 27 9.44 11.05 5.09
N LEU A 28 9.28 10.55 6.32
CA LEU A 28 8.06 10.76 7.09
C LEU A 28 7.96 12.16 7.67
N SER A 29 9.10 12.78 7.97
CA SER A 29 9.14 14.12 8.59
C SER A 29 8.62 15.22 7.65
N ASP A 30 8.55 14.94 6.35
CA ASP A 30 8.02 15.88 5.35
C ASP A 30 6.49 15.83 5.22
N GLY A 31 5.80 15.20 6.17
CA GLY A 31 4.34 15.16 6.23
C GLY A 31 3.71 13.92 5.64
N ALA A 32 4.50 12.99 5.13
CA ALA A 32 3.98 11.70 4.65
C ALA A 32 3.63 10.80 5.85
N TYR A 33 2.56 10.02 5.70
CA TYR A 33 2.19 9.02 6.72
C TYR A 33 2.78 7.64 6.42
N GLY A 34 3.31 7.45 5.22
CA GLY A 34 3.95 6.22 4.80
C GLY A 34 4.56 6.38 3.43
N TYR A 35 5.31 5.37 2.99
CA TYR A 35 5.87 5.33 1.64
C TYR A 35 6.21 3.89 1.27
N THR A 36 6.35 3.68 -0.04
CA THR A 36 6.68 2.37 -0.63
C THR A 36 7.95 2.50 -1.46
N LEU A 37 8.90 1.60 -1.24
CA LEU A 37 10.11 1.48 -2.04
C LEU A 37 10.07 0.13 -2.75
N ASP A 38 9.76 0.15 -4.04
CA ASP A 38 9.58 -1.07 -4.83
C ASP A 38 10.88 -1.84 -5.05
N GLN A 39 12.00 -1.15 -5.19
CA GLN A 39 13.29 -1.80 -5.40
C GLN A 39 13.79 -2.54 -4.14
N GLU A 40 13.31 -2.13 -2.98
CA GLU A 40 13.66 -2.75 -1.70
C GLU A 40 12.55 -3.64 -1.16
N ASN A 41 11.41 -3.71 -1.84
CA ASN A 41 10.22 -4.40 -1.39
C ASN A 41 9.88 -4.02 0.06
N LEU A 42 9.76 -2.70 0.29
CA LEU A 42 9.58 -2.14 1.63
C LEU A 42 8.40 -1.18 1.66
N ILE A 43 7.55 -1.34 2.65
CA ILE A 43 6.50 -0.39 2.98
C ILE A 43 6.76 0.11 4.40
N VAL A 44 6.83 1.43 4.56
CA VAL A 44 7.04 2.09 5.85
C VAL A 44 5.80 2.89 6.20
N VAL A 45 5.36 2.81 7.45
CA VAL A 45 4.24 3.61 7.95
C VAL A 45 4.66 4.33 9.24
N ASP A 46 4.03 5.49 9.47
CA ASP A 46 4.30 6.31 10.65
C ASP A 46 3.79 5.61 11.91
N SER A 47 4.70 5.33 12.84
CA SER A 47 4.38 4.63 14.09
C SER A 47 3.55 5.48 15.06
N GLU A 48 3.51 6.79 14.87
CA GLU A 48 2.89 7.71 15.82
C GLU A 48 1.45 8.09 15.47
N THR A 49 0.89 7.54 14.40
CA THR A 49 -0.50 7.77 14.02
C THR A 49 -1.43 6.79 14.74
N HIS A 50 -2.72 7.14 14.80
CA HIS A 50 -3.73 6.24 15.35
C HIS A 50 -3.90 4.99 14.49
N LEU A 51 -4.39 3.93 15.10
CA LEU A 51 -4.57 2.63 14.42
C LEU A 51 -5.41 2.76 13.15
N SER A 52 -6.50 3.50 13.19
CA SER A 52 -7.35 3.70 12.02
C SER A 52 -6.56 4.37 10.87
N LYS A 53 -5.71 5.34 11.20
CA LYS A 53 -4.88 6.01 10.20
C LYS A 53 -3.80 5.07 9.64
N LYS A 54 -3.19 4.25 10.50
CA LYS A 54 -2.21 3.26 10.04
C LYS A 54 -2.84 2.28 9.05
N ARG A 55 -4.04 1.80 9.35
CA ARG A 55 -4.76 0.86 8.48
C ARG A 55 -5.00 1.45 7.09
N VAL A 56 -5.50 2.68 7.05
CA VAL A 56 -5.71 3.40 5.79
C VAL A 56 -4.39 3.59 5.04
N THR A 57 -3.35 3.99 5.78
CA THR A 57 -2.02 4.21 5.19
C THR A 57 -1.46 2.94 4.57
N VAL A 58 -1.57 1.80 5.27
CA VAL A 58 -1.09 0.52 4.74
C VAL A 58 -1.81 0.16 3.44
N VAL A 59 -3.14 0.31 3.40
CA VAL A 59 -3.91 0.04 2.18
C VAL A 59 -3.46 0.97 1.05
N ASN A 60 -3.25 2.25 1.34
CA ASN A 60 -2.78 3.22 0.37
C ASN A 60 -1.41 2.81 -0.21
N GLU A 61 -0.48 2.39 0.65
CA GLU A 61 0.85 1.97 0.20
C GLU A 61 0.81 0.66 -0.58
N ILE A 62 -0.09 -0.25 -0.23
CA ILE A 62 -0.32 -1.47 -1.01
C ILE A 62 -0.77 -1.10 -2.43
N MET A 63 -1.65 -0.13 -2.57
CA MET A 63 -2.10 0.33 -3.89
C MET A 63 -0.94 0.92 -4.71
N HIS A 64 -0.06 1.68 -4.07
CA HIS A 64 1.16 2.16 -4.73
C HIS A 64 2.05 0.99 -5.18
N ALA A 65 2.23 -0.01 -4.31
CA ALA A 65 3.03 -1.18 -4.64
C ALA A 65 2.45 -1.95 -5.83
N ILE A 66 1.14 -2.15 -5.85
CA ILE A 66 0.46 -2.81 -6.97
C ILE A 66 0.74 -2.07 -8.27
N ARG A 67 0.64 -0.75 -8.26
CA ARG A 67 0.92 0.06 -9.45
C ARG A 67 2.38 -0.10 -9.88
N MET A 68 3.31 -0.06 -8.94
CA MET A 68 4.74 -0.16 -9.25
C MET A 68 5.12 -1.48 -9.89
N ILE A 69 4.58 -2.59 -9.39
CA ILE A 69 4.92 -3.93 -9.90
C ILE A 69 4.10 -4.32 -11.14
N ASN A 70 2.98 -3.64 -11.41
CA ASN A 70 2.14 -3.87 -12.58
C ASN A 70 2.25 -2.72 -13.57
N ASP A 71 3.42 -2.10 -13.65
CA ASP A 71 3.65 -0.95 -14.51
C ASP A 71 3.40 -1.33 -15.98
N SER A 72 2.40 -0.71 -16.57
CA SER A 72 2.01 -0.98 -17.96
C SER A 72 2.66 0.02 -18.91
N PRO A 73 3.12 -0.44 -20.10
CA PRO A 73 3.60 0.49 -21.11
C PRO A 73 2.47 1.40 -21.66
N ILE A 74 1.21 0.99 -21.49
CA ILE A 74 0.05 1.78 -21.90
C ILE A 74 -0.45 2.55 -20.67
N LYS A 75 0.09 3.73 -20.45
CA LYS A 75 -0.29 4.60 -19.33
C LYS A 75 -1.26 5.67 -19.81
N PRO A 76 -2.11 6.19 -18.90
CA PRO A 76 -2.96 7.33 -19.26
C PRO A 76 -2.09 8.53 -19.63
N LYS A 77 -2.52 9.26 -20.65
CA LYS A 77 -1.84 10.45 -21.14
C LYS A 77 -2.53 11.70 -20.61
N LYS A 78 -1.81 12.80 -20.61
CA LYS A 78 -2.31 14.07 -20.11
C LYS A 78 -3.57 14.53 -20.84
N GLU A 79 -3.69 14.22 -22.13
CA GLU A 79 -4.84 14.56 -22.98
C GLU A 79 -6.00 13.59 -22.86
N ASP A 80 -5.86 12.49 -22.14
CA ASP A 80 -6.94 11.53 -21.97
C ASP A 80 -8.04 12.13 -21.11
N GLU A 81 -9.28 11.74 -21.39
CA GLU A 81 -10.41 12.17 -20.57
C GLU A 81 -10.36 11.52 -19.18
N PHE A 82 -10.99 12.18 -18.21
CA PHE A 82 -11.01 11.71 -16.83
C PHE A 82 -11.55 10.27 -16.74
N ASP A 83 -12.61 9.92 -17.46
CA ASP A 83 -13.19 8.58 -17.41
C ASP A 83 -12.20 7.51 -17.88
N ASP A 84 -11.37 7.81 -18.87
CA ASP A 84 -10.35 6.88 -19.37
C ASP A 84 -9.25 6.68 -18.32
N ILE A 85 -8.83 7.75 -17.67
CA ILE A 85 -7.82 7.70 -16.62
C ILE A 85 -8.33 6.91 -15.42
N GLU A 86 -9.55 7.20 -14.99
CA GLU A 86 -10.19 6.49 -13.88
C GLU A 86 -10.31 5.01 -14.18
N HIS A 87 -10.79 4.66 -15.37
CA HIS A 87 -10.95 3.28 -15.79
C HIS A 87 -9.63 2.51 -15.80
N TYR A 88 -8.57 3.16 -16.25
CA TYR A 88 -7.23 2.57 -16.24
C TYR A 88 -6.80 2.17 -14.81
N PHE A 89 -6.94 3.09 -13.85
CA PHE A 89 -6.53 2.81 -12.48
C PHE A 89 -7.43 1.79 -11.77
N ILE A 90 -8.74 1.89 -11.96
CA ILE A 90 -9.66 0.92 -11.38
C ILE A 90 -9.36 -0.48 -11.91
N SER A 91 -9.16 -0.62 -13.21
CA SER A 91 -8.85 -1.92 -13.83
C SER A 91 -7.53 -2.51 -13.31
N MET A 92 -6.56 -1.65 -13.03
CA MET A 92 -5.29 -2.10 -12.46
C MET A 92 -5.47 -2.65 -11.04
N TRP A 93 -6.25 -1.97 -10.20
CA TRP A 93 -6.34 -2.32 -8.78
C TRP A 93 -7.37 -3.40 -8.46
N GLU A 94 -8.48 -3.49 -9.20
CA GLU A 94 -9.63 -4.32 -8.80
C GLU A 94 -9.26 -5.78 -8.47
N GLY A 95 -8.72 -6.51 -9.41
CA GLY A 95 -8.35 -7.91 -9.20
C GLY A 95 -7.11 -8.08 -8.34
N ASN A 96 -6.16 -7.16 -8.46
CA ASN A 96 -4.92 -7.20 -7.70
C ASN A 96 -5.14 -6.96 -6.20
N LEU A 97 -6.08 -6.08 -5.83
CA LEU A 97 -6.44 -5.87 -4.42
C LEU A 97 -7.11 -7.10 -3.83
N ILE A 98 -8.05 -7.70 -4.55
CA ILE A 98 -8.70 -8.94 -4.10
C ILE A 98 -7.66 -10.04 -3.86
N LYS A 99 -6.68 -10.16 -4.76
CA LYS A 99 -5.61 -11.15 -4.61
C LYS A 99 -4.77 -10.87 -3.38
N VAL A 100 -4.41 -9.62 -3.12
CA VAL A 100 -3.66 -9.23 -1.91
C VAL A 100 -4.44 -9.62 -0.66
N PHE A 101 -5.73 -9.32 -0.62
CA PHE A 101 -6.57 -9.65 0.54
C PHE A 101 -6.66 -11.17 0.75
N LYS A 102 -6.79 -11.92 -0.32
CA LYS A 102 -6.86 -13.38 -0.27
C LYS A 102 -5.53 -13.99 0.21
N ASP A 103 -4.42 -13.47 -0.26
CA ASP A 103 -3.09 -14.02 0.03
C ASP A 103 -2.53 -13.58 1.39
N ASN A 104 -3.19 -12.66 2.09
CA ASN A 104 -2.68 -12.08 3.33
C ASN A 104 -3.72 -12.10 4.45
N PRO A 105 -4.06 -13.28 4.99
CA PRO A 105 -5.09 -13.37 6.05
C PRO A 105 -4.73 -12.62 7.32
N LYS A 106 -3.46 -12.54 7.70
CA LYS A 106 -3.03 -11.77 8.88
C LYS A 106 -3.26 -10.27 8.68
N LEU A 107 -3.03 -9.79 7.46
CA LEU A 107 -3.31 -8.40 7.10
C LEU A 107 -4.80 -8.11 7.23
N MET A 108 -5.65 -9.01 6.76
CA MET A 108 -7.10 -8.84 6.83
C MET A 108 -7.59 -8.79 8.26
N LYS A 109 -7.06 -9.64 9.13
CA LYS A 109 -7.38 -9.59 10.55
C LYS A 109 -7.00 -8.25 11.16
N TRP A 110 -5.79 -7.78 10.87
CA TRP A 110 -5.32 -6.52 11.41
C TRP A 110 -6.14 -5.32 10.92
N ILE A 111 -6.56 -5.34 9.66
CA ILE A 111 -7.35 -4.23 9.08
C ILE A 111 -8.77 -4.21 9.63
N PHE A 112 -9.42 -5.36 9.77
CA PHE A 112 -10.87 -5.44 9.99
C PHE A 112 -11.31 -5.84 11.39
N GLU A 113 -10.43 -6.44 12.21
CA GLU A 113 -10.83 -6.84 13.54
C GLU A 113 -10.77 -5.67 14.52
N ASP A 114 -11.79 -5.55 15.35
CA ASP A 114 -11.82 -4.55 16.41
C ASP A 114 -10.84 -4.92 17.53
N GLU A 115 -10.44 -3.92 18.27
CA GLU A 115 -9.56 -4.09 19.42
C GLU A 115 -10.25 -4.80 20.58
#